data_fcabe047f24956cb5dcaccc6de90387b
#
_entry.id   fcabe047f24956cb5dcaccc6de90387b
#
_cell.length_a   1.000
_cell.length_b   1.000
_cell.length_c   1.000
_cell.angle_alpha   90.00
_cell.angle_beta   90.00
_cell.angle_gamma   90.00
#
_symmetry.space_group_name_H-M   'P 1'
#
loop_
_entity.id
_entity.type
_entity.pdbx_description
1 polymer ?
#
loop_
_entity_poly.entity_id
_entity_poly.type
_entity_poly.pdbx_seq_one_letter_code
_entity_poly.pdbx_strand_id
1 'polypeptide(L)'
;MAGYKVTLRLEGATEKWHFESLAAAIDGLEFEARAFATTERRGPVNALTRTYEAVQLVPLRASISGGRVNAGVDVRGDGSSEAWTGRLRRTVIAQLEGETPYDALRRVLGVQSSADSIDP
;
A
#
# COMPACT_ATOMS: atom_id res chain seq x y z
N MET A 1 15.10 13.82 -13.81
CA MET A 1 15.33 12.64 -13.08
C MET A 1 14.10 11.89 -12.77
N ALA A 2 14.07 10.68 -13.18
CA ALA A 2 12.96 9.86 -12.88
C ALA A 2 13.12 9.35 -11.47
N GLY A 3 12.08 9.41 -10.73
CA GLY A 3 12.10 8.90 -9.38
C GLY A 3 10.70 8.75 -8.89
N TYR A 4 10.56 7.95 -7.84
CA TYR A 4 9.24 7.68 -7.29
C TYR A 4 9.27 7.95 -5.81
N LYS A 5 8.21 8.56 -5.33
CA LYS A 5 8.10 8.88 -3.93
C LYS A 5 6.99 8.03 -3.32
N VAL A 6 7.31 7.37 -2.21
CA VAL A 6 6.34 6.63 -1.45
C VAL A 6 6.02 7.47 -0.22
N THR A 7 4.75 7.72 0.00
CA THR A 7 4.30 8.51 1.16
C THR A 7 3.40 7.64 2.00
N LEU A 8 3.74 7.53 3.27
CA LEU A 8 2.89 6.83 4.22
C LEU A 8 2.22 7.86 5.12
N ARG A 9 0.90 7.84 5.12
CA ARG A 9 0.14 8.74 5.97
C ARG A 9 -0.54 7.95 7.05
N LEU A 10 -0.10 8.23 8.26
CA LEU A 10 -0.72 7.68 9.45
C LEU A 10 -1.39 8.84 10.16
N GLU A 11 -2.26 8.52 11.05
CA GLU A 11 -2.93 9.56 11.81
C GLU A 11 -1.87 10.37 12.55
N GLY A 12 -1.79 11.64 12.22
CA GLY A 12 -0.84 12.50 12.90
C GLY A 12 0.60 12.42 12.44
N ALA A 13 0.89 11.64 11.41
CA ALA A 13 2.27 11.50 10.95
C ALA A 13 2.31 11.21 9.45
N THR A 14 3.39 11.64 8.84
CA THR A 14 3.61 11.38 7.42
C THR A 14 5.08 11.06 7.25
N GLU A 15 5.37 9.98 6.53
CA GLU A 15 6.74 9.59 6.22
C GLU A 15 6.89 9.44 4.73
N LYS A 16 8.06 9.76 4.22
CA LYS A 16 8.30 9.74 2.79
C LYS A 16 9.62 9.07 2.47
N TRP A 17 9.64 8.30 1.40
CA TRP A 17 10.84 7.67 0.90
C TRP A 17 10.93 7.87 -0.60
N HIS A 18 12.14 7.88 -1.12
CA HIS A 18 12.35 8.01 -2.55
C HIS A 18 13.01 6.75 -3.09
N PHE A 19 12.58 6.34 -4.27
CA PHE A 19 13.11 5.16 -4.92
C PHE A 19 13.41 5.49 -6.37
N GLU A 20 14.38 4.80 -6.94
CA GLU A 20 14.78 5.06 -8.30
C GLU A 20 13.91 4.33 -9.32
N SER A 21 13.28 3.24 -8.92
CA SER A 21 12.44 2.49 -9.84
C SER A 21 11.06 2.28 -9.24
N LEU A 22 10.11 2.07 -10.12
CA LEU A 22 8.74 1.80 -9.68
C LEU A 22 8.69 0.47 -8.95
N ALA A 23 9.42 -0.53 -9.42
CA ALA A 23 9.44 -1.82 -8.75
C ALA A 23 9.93 -1.69 -7.32
N ALA A 24 11.01 -0.96 -7.11
CA ALA A 24 11.55 -0.75 -5.77
C ALA A 24 10.55 0.02 -4.91
N ALA A 25 9.87 1.00 -5.49
CA ALA A 25 8.90 1.77 -4.74
C ALA A 25 7.74 0.90 -4.26
N ILE A 26 7.24 0.02 -5.13
CA ILE A 26 6.15 -0.87 -4.73
C ILE A 26 6.62 -1.86 -3.67
N ASP A 27 7.83 -2.40 -3.83
CA ASP A 27 8.36 -3.33 -2.84
C ASP A 27 8.48 -2.65 -1.47
N GLY A 28 8.96 -1.41 -1.47
CA GLY A 28 9.10 -0.65 -0.24
C GLY A 28 7.74 -0.35 0.39
N LEU A 29 6.78 0.02 -0.44
CA LEU A 29 5.43 0.30 0.02
C LEU A 29 4.84 -0.97 0.65
N GLU A 30 5.00 -2.10 -0.03
CA GLU A 30 4.46 -3.35 0.47
C GLU A 30 5.09 -3.72 1.81
N PHE A 31 6.39 -3.57 1.92
CA PHE A 31 7.09 -3.91 3.15
C PHE A 31 6.54 -3.11 4.33
N GLU A 32 6.41 -1.80 4.14
CA GLU A 32 5.93 -0.95 5.22
C GLU A 32 4.46 -1.18 5.52
N ALA A 33 3.65 -1.37 4.49
CA ALA A 33 2.23 -1.57 4.70
C ALA A 33 1.95 -2.90 5.40
N ARG A 34 2.70 -3.94 5.04
CA ARG A 34 2.51 -5.24 5.70
C ARG A 34 2.96 -5.20 7.14
N ALA A 35 4.04 -4.47 7.41
CA ALA A 35 4.51 -4.33 8.78
C ALA A 35 3.47 -3.62 9.62
N PHE A 36 2.87 -2.58 9.06
CA PHE A 36 1.84 -1.83 9.77
C PHE A 36 0.61 -2.71 10.01
N ALA A 37 0.18 -3.45 9.00
CA ALA A 37 -0.99 -4.31 9.12
C ALA A 37 -0.81 -5.36 10.21
N THR A 38 0.39 -5.92 10.29
CA THR A 38 0.68 -6.91 11.30
C THR A 38 0.61 -6.32 12.70
N THR A 39 1.14 -5.11 12.84
CA THR A 39 1.12 -4.43 14.12
C THR A 39 -0.29 -4.10 14.56
N GLU A 40 -1.10 -3.63 13.62
CA GLU A 40 -2.48 -3.28 13.93
C GLU A 40 -3.28 -4.50 14.33
N ARG A 41 -3.02 -5.63 13.72
CA ARG A 41 -3.73 -6.83 14.06
C ARG A 41 -3.45 -7.30 15.46
N ARG A 42 -2.25 -7.06 15.91
CA ARG A 42 -1.88 -7.43 17.25
C ARG A 42 -2.30 -6.40 18.22
N GLY A 43 -2.80 -5.34 17.74
CA GLY A 43 -3.06 -4.19 18.47
C GLY A 43 -4.03 -4.49 19.48
N PRO A 44 -3.77 -4.11 20.58
CA PRO A 44 -4.39 -4.48 21.75
C PRO A 44 -5.69 -3.93 21.99
N VAL A 45 -5.79 -3.87 22.96
CA VAL A 45 -6.71 -3.47 23.78
C VAL A 45 -7.74 -2.56 23.33
N ASN A 46 -7.39 -1.57 22.70
CA ASN A 46 -8.29 -0.59 22.22
C ASN A 46 -9.27 -1.12 21.23
N ALA A 47 -9.00 -2.31 20.76
CA ALA A 47 -9.86 -2.94 19.83
C ALA A 47 -11.26 -3.17 20.37
N LEU A 48 -11.37 -3.24 21.65
CA LEU A 48 -12.68 -3.51 22.23
C LEU A 48 -13.69 -2.43 21.92
N THR A 49 -13.27 -1.20 21.93
CA THR A 49 -14.21 -0.12 21.71
C THR A 49 -14.39 0.24 20.26
N ARG A 50 -13.51 -0.26 19.40
CA ARG A 50 -13.56 0.14 18.01
C ARG A 50 -13.71 -1.00 17.04
N THR A 51 -13.92 -2.18 17.54
CA THR A 51 -13.94 -3.35 16.71
C THR A 51 -14.86 -3.24 15.50
N TYR A 52 -16.05 -2.77 15.71
CA TYR A 52 -17.00 -2.72 14.63
C TYR A 52 -16.72 -1.63 13.61
N GLU A 53 -15.86 -0.69 13.93
CA GLU A 53 -15.53 0.39 13.01
C GLU A 53 -14.20 0.16 12.30
N ALA A 54 -13.44 -0.78 12.79
CA ALA A 54 -12.08 -0.98 12.28
C ALA A 54 -12.00 -1.16 10.79
N VAL A 55 -12.92 -1.88 10.23
CA VAL A 55 -12.89 -2.15 8.79
C VAL A 55 -13.17 -0.90 7.97
N GLN A 56 -13.81 0.09 8.56
CA GLN A 56 -14.15 1.31 7.86
C GLN A 56 -13.06 2.36 7.95
N LEU A 57 -12.17 2.21 8.91
CA LEU A 57 -11.10 3.17 9.10
C LEU A 57 -9.94 2.84 8.18
N VAL A 58 -9.25 3.87 7.75
CA VAL A 58 -8.06 3.70 6.94
C VAL A 58 -6.91 4.34 7.70
N PRO A 59 -6.38 3.63 8.70
CA PRO A 59 -5.31 4.20 9.52
C PRO A 59 -4.00 4.40 8.76
N LEU A 60 -3.77 3.68 7.68
CA LEU A 60 -2.59 3.90 6.86
C LEU A 60 -2.97 4.05 5.41
N ARG A 61 -2.51 5.10 4.80
CA ARG A 61 -2.63 5.29 3.37
C ARG A 61 -1.23 5.39 2.80
N ALA A 62 -0.84 4.40 2.01
CA ALA A 62 0.48 4.37 1.38
C ALA A 62 0.30 4.69 -0.09
N SER A 63 0.98 5.72 -0.57
CA SER A 63 0.82 6.13 -1.96
C SER A 63 2.16 6.24 -2.66
N ILE A 64 2.11 6.10 -3.98
CA ILE A 64 3.28 6.24 -4.84
C ILE A 64 2.97 7.32 -5.85
N SER A 65 3.89 8.25 -6.00
CA SER A 65 3.77 9.26 -7.05
C SER A 65 5.11 9.39 -7.76
N GLY A 66 5.03 9.68 -9.04
CA GLY A 66 6.23 9.88 -9.86
C GLY A 66 5.87 9.64 -11.30
N GLY A 67 6.43 10.45 -12.20
CA GLY A 67 6.06 10.36 -13.60
C GLY A 67 4.57 10.52 -13.72
N ARG A 68 3.93 9.54 -14.29
CA ARG A 68 2.47 9.56 -14.41
C ARG A 68 1.78 8.62 -13.44
N VAL A 69 2.54 8.09 -12.50
CA VAL A 69 2.00 7.14 -11.56
C VAL A 69 1.37 7.84 -10.38
N ASN A 70 0.14 7.46 -10.08
CA ASN A 70 -0.54 7.86 -8.85
C ASN A 70 -1.32 6.66 -8.42
N ALA A 71 -0.87 6.01 -7.36
CA ALA A 71 -1.46 4.75 -6.95
C ALA A 71 -1.12 4.51 -5.49
N GLY A 72 -1.71 3.50 -4.92
CA GLY A 72 -1.39 3.19 -3.54
C GLY A 72 -2.18 2.05 -2.99
N VAL A 73 -2.03 1.86 -1.69
CA VAL A 73 -2.74 0.83 -0.95
C VAL A 73 -3.20 1.46 0.37
N ASP A 74 -4.45 1.24 0.70
CA ASP A 74 -4.99 1.66 1.98
C ASP A 74 -5.05 0.43 2.87
N VAL A 75 -4.56 0.57 4.10
CA VAL A 75 -4.63 -0.51 5.08
C VAL A 75 -5.65 -0.11 6.12
N ARG A 76 -6.63 -0.96 6.32
CA ARG A 76 -7.72 -0.69 7.26
C ARG A 76 -7.38 -1.21 8.65
N GLY A 77 -8.18 -0.79 9.61
CA GLY A 77 -7.94 -1.13 10.99
C GLY A 77 -7.98 -2.61 11.30
N ASP A 78 -8.67 -3.40 10.47
CA ASP A 78 -8.73 -4.85 10.67
C ASP A 78 -7.57 -5.56 9.97
N GLY A 79 -6.66 -4.81 9.37
CA GLY A 79 -5.52 -5.38 8.68
C GLY A 79 -5.76 -5.64 7.20
N SER A 80 -6.98 -5.46 6.72
CA SER A 80 -7.26 -5.67 5.31
C SER A 80 -6.68 -4.51 4.50
N SER A 81 -6.41 -4.78 3.23
CA SER A 81 -5.79 -3.79 2.36
C SER A 81 -6.51 -3.73 1.03
N GLU A 82 -6.42 -2.57 0.39
CA GLU A 82 -7.06 -2.36 -0.89
C GLU A 82 -6.19 -1.47 -1.75
N ALA A 83 -5.88 -1.92 -2.96
CA ALA A 83 -5.05 -1.14 -3.88
C ALA A 83 -5.93 -0.23 -4.73
N TRP A 84 -5.38 0.90 -5.12
CA TRP A 84 -6.12 1.87 -5.92
C TRP A 84 -5.16 2.62 -6.84
N THR A 85 -5.73 3.22 -7.89
CA THR A 85 -5.00 4.12 -8.77
C THR A 85 -5.81 5.39 -8.93
N GLY A 86 -5.15 6.45 -9.36
CA GLY A 86 -5.83 7.70 -9.68
C GLY A 86 -5.40 8.83 -8.77
N ARG A 87 -5.40 10.01 -9.35
CA ARG A 87 -4.96 11.20 -8.63
C ARG A 87 -6.12 11.94 -7.99
N LEU A 88 -7.08 12.33 -8.81
CA LEU A 88 -8.23 13.06 -8.31
C LEU A 88 -9.37 12.13 -7.98
N ARG A 89 -9.50 11.09 -8.77
CA ARG A 89 -10.56 10.12 -8.57
C ARG A 89 -9.93 8.76 -8.44
N ARG A 90 -10.04 8.17 -7.29
CA ARG A 90 -9.43 6.89 -7.05
C ARG A 90 -10.28 5.76 -7.58
N THR A 91 -9.63 4.82 -8.21
CA THR A 91 -10.28 3.63 -8.72
C THR A 91 -9.67 2.43 -8.00
N VAL A 92 -10.51 1.67 -7.34
CA VAL A 92 -10.06 0.48 -6.64
C VAL A 92 -9.66 -0.57 -7.68
N ILE A 93 -8.53 -1.23 -7.44
CA ILE A 93 -8.05 -2.27 -8.33
C ILE A 93 -8.63 -3.60 -7.89
N ALA A 94 -9.36 -4.25 -8.78
CA ALA A 94 -9.91 -5.56 -8.49
C ALA A 94 -8.79 -6.59 -8.46
N GLN A 95 -8.82 -7.48 -7.49
CA GLN A 95 -7.83 -8.53 -7.36
C GLN A 95 -8.28 -9.74 -8.16
N LEU A 96 -7.34 -10.35 -8.86
CA LEU A 96 -7.61 -11.61 -9.52
C LEU A 96 -7.44 -12.70 -8.47
N GLU A 97 -7.91 -13.89 -8.80
CA GLU A 97 -7.84 -15.00 -7.88
C GLU A 97 -6.39 -15.24 -7.49
N GLY A 98 -6.13 -15.31 -6.20
CA GLY A 98 -4.79 -15.56 -5.72
C GLY A 98 -3.89 -14.34 -5.59
N GLU A 99 -4.37 -13.19 -6.03
CA GLU A 99 -3.56 -11.97 -5.93
C GLU A 99 -3.75 -11.30 -4.58
N THR A 100 -2.65 -10.74 -4.07
CA THR A 100 -2.74 -9.80 -2.96
C THR A 100 -3.01 -8.42 -3.56
N PRO A 101 -3.39 -7.45 -2.74
CA PRO A 101 -3.53 -6.07 -3.25
C PRO A 101 -2.23 -5.57 -3.89
N TYR A 102 -1.09 -5.98 -3.36
CA TYR A 102 0.20 -5.54 -3.89
C TYR A 102 0.48 -6.17 -5.25
N ASP A 103 0.08 -7.43 -5.43
CA ASP A 103 0.20 -8.10 -6.72
C ASP A 103 -0.67 -7.40 -7.75
N ALA A 104 -1.89 -7.05 -7.35
CA ALA A 104 -2.80 -6.35 -8.24
C ALA A 104 -2.24 -5.00 -8.64
N LEU A 105 -1.61 -4.31 -7.69
CA LEU A 105 -1.00 -3.03 -7.97
C LEU A 105 0.12 -3.17 -8.99
N ARG A 106 0.97 -4.17 -8.80
CA ARG A 106 2.06 -4.43 -9.75
C ARG A 106 1.53 -4.74 -11.13
N ARG A 107 0.49 -5.54 -11.19
CA ARG A 107 -0.10 -5.93 -12.48
C ARG A 107 -0.61 -4.70 -13.24
N VAL A 108 -1.35 -3.86 -12.56
CA VAL A 108 -1.93 -2.68 -13.19
C VAL A 108 -0.85 -1.69 -13.59
N LEU A 109 0.20 -1.56 -12.82
CA LEU A 109 1.28 -0.64 -13.12
C LEU A 109 2.34 -1.25 -14.04
N GLY A 110 2.17 -2.53 -14.38
CA GLY A 110 3.07 -3.16 -15.34
C GLY A 110 4.45 -3.47 -14.80
N VAL A 111 4.53 -3.85 -13.54
CA VAL A 111 5.81 -4.05 -12.87
C VAL A 111 5.85 -5.40 -12.19
N GLN A 112 7.03 -5.98 -12.09
CA GLN A 112 7.23 -7.20 -11.32
C GLN A 112 8.01 -6.83 -10.07
N SER A 113 7.90 -7.64 -9.04
CA SER A 113 8.65 -7.36 -7.84
C SER A 113 10.12 -7.60 -8.09
N SER A 114 10.96 -6.94 -7.31
CA SER A 114 12.40 -7.10 -7.44
C SER A 114 12.82 -8.52 -7.19
N ALA A 115 12.14 -9.20 -6.30
CA ALA A 115 12.46 -10.57 -5.99
C ALA A 115 12.24 -11.48 -7.18
N ASP A 116 11.19 -11.22 -7.96
CA ASP A 116 10.90 -12.02 -9.13
C ASP A 116 11.93 -11.82 -10.23
N SER A 117 12.46 -10.64 -10.31
CA SER A 117 13.40 -10.34 -11.39
C SER A 117 14.74 -11.04 -11.21
N ILE A 118 14.98 -11.62 -10.07
CA ILE A 118 16.23 -12.32 -9.82
C ILE A 118 16.19 -13.73 -10.38
N ASP A 119 15.04 -14.25 -10.56
CA ASP A 119 14.92 -15.59 -11.07
C ASP A 119 15.36 -15.66 -12.49
N PRO A 120 16.26 -16.55 -12.79
CA PRO A 120 16.75 -16.70 -14.16
C PRO A 120 15.74 -17.32 -15.08
#